data_f66aa84487a291fe0b1ce161a5fdf30c
#
_entry.id   f66aa84487a291fe0b1ce161a5fdf30c
#
_cell.length_a   1.000
_cell.length_b   1.000
_cell.length_c   1.000
_cell.angle_alpha   90.00
_cell.angle_beta   90.00
_cell.angle_gamma   90.00
#
_symmetry.space_group_name_H-M   'P 1'
#
loop_
_entity.id
_entity.type
_entity.pdbx_description
1 polymer ?
#
loop_
_entity_poly.entity_id
_entity_poly.type
_entity_poly.pdbx_seq_one_letter_code
_entity_poly.pdbx_strand_id
1 'polypeptide(L)'
;MRRLFPSKAMALILVVASMCLPAAGAANAQNAGRGASGLPLPRFVSIKAEKVNLRIGPGRDYAVAWMYTRSGVPMEIIQEYDNWRRVRDADGTEGWIYQSLLSGRRTGIAAPWKRASETDNFIKMHREARANSNIVAELEPGVIVTMIECNGDWCEAEASGVTGWIAQNEIWGAYPGEAFKD
;
A
#
# COMPACT_ATOMS: atom_id res chain seq x y z
N MET A 1 9.39 87.03 25.97
CA MET A 1 8.79 86.39 24.81
C MET A 1 9.37 85.02 24.62
N ARG A 2 8.74 83.96 25.12
CA ARG A 2 9.15 82.55 24.90
C ARG A 2 8.05 81.84 24.11
N ARG A 3 8.36 81.39 22.91
CA ARG A 3 7.44 80.64 22.08
C ARG A 3 7.63 79.15 22.42
N LEU A 4 6.57 78.48 22.84
CA LEU A 4 6.45 77.06 23.04
C LEU A 4 6.18 76.39 21.67
N PHE A 5 6.96 75.39 21.31
CA PHE A 5 6.69 74.46 20.20
C PHE A 5 5.95 73.23 20.70
N PRO A 6 4.92 72.76 19.99
CA PRO A 6 4.26 71.51 20.40
C PRO A 6 5.00 70.31 19.88
N SER A 7 5.19 69.35 20.77
CA SER A 7 5.73 68.03 20.51
C SER A 7 4.77 67.19 19.67
N LYS A 8 5.21 66.68 18.52
CA LYS A 8 4.48 65.70 17.70
C LYS A 8 4.74 64.34 18.27
N ALA A 9 3.73 63.72 18.86
CA ALA A 9 3.70 62.30 19.22
C ALA A 9 3.66 61.44 17.95
N MET A 10 4.69 60.65 17.71
CA MET A 10 4.78 59.68 16.61
C MET A 10 4.17 58.34 17.08
N ALA A 11 2.97 58.06 16.58
CA ALA A 11 2.29 56.80 16.85
C ALA A 11 3.00 55.66 16.06
N LEU A 12 3.59 54.73 16.78
CA LEU A 12 4.21 53.52 16.22
C LEU A 12 3.10 52.50 15.96
N ILE A 13 2.76 52.27 14.70
CA ILE A 13 1.80 51.24 14.27
C ILE A 13 2.59 49.91 14.20
N LEU A 14 2.34 49.02 15.12
CA LEU A 14 2.81 47.62 15.10
C LEU A 14 1.92 46.83 14.10
N VAL A 15 2.44 46.55 12.92
CA VAL A 15 1.81 45.63 11.97
C VAL A 15 2.20 44.20 12.41
N VAL A 16 1.26 43.51 13.03
CA VAL A 16 1.39 42.07 13.32
C VAL A 16 1.11 41.30 12.02
N ALA A 17 2.19 40.87 11.34
CA ALA A 17 2.09 39.98 10.20
C ALA A 17 1.69 38.58 10.71
N SER A 18 0.43 38.22 10.57
CA SER A 18 -0.06 36.86 10.82
C SER A 18 0.48 35.93 9.73
N MET A 19 1.51 35.12 10.06
CA MET A 19 2.01 34.04 9.21
C MET A 19 0.99 32.90 9.22
N CYS A 20 0.12 32.85 8.21
CA CYS A 20 -0.64 31.63 7.89
C CYS A 20 0.33 30.57 7.36
N LEU A 21 0.67 29.59 8.18
CA LEU A 21 1.31 28.34 7.73
C LEU A 21 0.27 27.55 6.92
N PRO A 22 0.58 27.17 5.66
CA PRO A 22 -0.29 26.23 4.96
C PRO A 22 -0.24 24.90 5.69
N ALA A 23 -1.39 24.44 6.20
CA ALA A 23 -1.57 23.07 6.64
C ALA A 23 -1.26 22.16 5.43
N ALA A 24 -0.19 21.37 5.53
CA ALA A 24 0.10 20.32 4.56
C ALA A 24 -1.11 19.37 4.57
N GLY A 25 -1.94 19.49 3.53
CA GLY A 25 -3.12 18.66 3.34
C GLY A 25 -2.67 17.19 3.30
N ALA A 26 -3.25 16.37 4.17
CA ALA A 26 -3.17 14.94 4.07
C ALA A 26 -3.59 14.54 2.65
N ALA A 27 -2.67 13.94 1.89
CA ALA A 27 -2.92 13.48 0.54
C ALA A 27 -4.07 12.47 0.58
N ASN A 28 -5.19 12.84 -0.01
CA ASN A 28 -6.40 12.03 -0.07
C ASN A 28 -6.13 10.73 -0.84
N ALA A 29 -6.05 9.63 -0.12
CA ALA A 29 -6.14 8.27 -0.68
C ALA A 29 -7.56 7.93 -1.20
N GLN A 30 -8.43 8.92 -1.42
CA GLN A 30 -9.87 8.73 -1.66
C GLN A 30 -10.36 9.00 -3.08
N ASN A 31 -9.50 9.05 -4.09
CA ASN A 31 -9.95 9.06 -5.48
C ASN A 31 -9.71 7.71 -6.19
N ALA A 32 -10.00 6.61 -5.52
CA ALA A 32 -10.13 5.33 -6.21
C ALA A 32 -11.35 5.43 -7.14
N GLY A 33 -11.12 5.56 -8.44
CA GLY A 33 -12.17 5.42 -9.45
C GLY A 33 -12.82 4.04 -9.33
N ARG A 34 -14.03 3.86 -9.86
CA ARG A 34 -14.62 2.52 -9.97
C ARG A 34 -14.32 1.96 -11.34
N GLY A 35 -13.89 0.70 -11.37
CA GLY A 35 -13.71 -0.05 -12.61
C GLY A 35 -15.05 -0.44 -13.24
N ALA A 36 -14.99 -1.05 -14.43
CA ALA A 36 -16.18 -1.57 -15.13
C ALA A 36 -16.91 -2.65 -14.34
N SER A 37 -16.22 -3.35 -13.43
CA SER A 37 -16.82 -4.30 -12.49
C SER A 37 -17.60 -3.65 -11.32
N GLY A 38 -17.58 -2.32 -11.21
CA GLY A 38 -18.12 -1.59 -10.06
C GLY A 38 -17.23 -1.58 -8.82
N LEU A 39 -16.10 -2.30 -8.83
CA LEU A 39 -15.15 -2.38 -7.74
C LEU A 39 -14.15 -1.21 -7.76
N PRO A 40 -13.56 -0.82 -6.61
CA PRO A 40 -12.53 0.22 -6.55
C PRO A 40 -11.32 -0.07 -7.45
N LEU A 41 -10.72 0.97 -7.98
CA LEU A 41 -9.41 0.95 -8.64
C LEU A 41 -8.53 2.07 -8.06
N PRO A 42 -7.27 1.79 -7.73
CA PRO A 42 -6.67 0.45 -7.72
C PRO A 42 -7.18 -0.43 -6.57
N ARG A 43 -6.93 -1.75 -6.64
CA ARG A 43 -7.22 -2.69 -5.55
C ARG A 43 -6.32 -3.91 -5.59
N PHE A 44 -6.06 -4.51 -4.42
CA PHE A 44 -5.31 -5.74 -4.33
C PHE A 44 -6.19 -7.00 -4.48
N VAL A 45 -5.62 -7.99 -5.15
CA VAL A 45 -6.14 -9.34 -5.36
C VAL A 45 -4.99 -10.34 -5.29
N SER A 46 -5.25 -11.63 -5.43
CA SER A 46 -4.19 -12.63 -5.52
C SER A 46 -4.35 -13.52 -6.77
N ILE A 47 -3.25 -14.10 -7.24
CA ILE A 47 -3.27 -15.15 -8.27
C ILE A 47 -3.92 -16.39 -7.69
N LYS A 48 -4.95 -16.91 -8.38
CA LYS A 48 -5.70 -18.10 -7.97
C LYS A 48 -5.06 -19.41 -8.42
N ALA A 49 -4.52 -19.45 -9.65
CA ALA A 49 -3.99 -20.65 -10.26
C ALA A 49 -2.48 -20.77 -10.08
N GLU A 50 -1.95 -21.99 -10.14
CA GLU A 50 -0.50 -22.24 -10.04
C GLU A 50 0.29 -21.75 -11.25
N LYS A 51 -0.35 -21.67 -12.43
CA LYS A 51 0.28 -21.15 -13.66
C LYS A 51 -0.60 -20.10 -14.29
N VAL A 52 -0.08 -18.87 -14.36
CA VAL A 52 -0.80 -17.72 -14.92
C VAL A 52 0.10 -16.92 -15.83
N ASN A 53 -0.34 -16.73 -17.08
CA ASN A 53 0.35 -15.89 -18.03
C ASN A 53 -0.03 -14.42 -17.82
N LEU A 54 0.97 -13.57 -17.69
CA LEU A 54 0.88 -12.13 -17.81
C LEU A 54 1.10 -11.76 -19.27
N ARG A 55 0.15 -11.06 -19.90
CA ARG A 55 0.21 -10.69 -21.32
C ARG A 55 0.42 -9.19 -21.51
N ILE A 56 0.96 -8.81 -22.64
CA ILE A 56 1.19 -7.39 -22.97
C ILE A 56 -0.09 -6.62 -23.32
N GLY A 57 -1.22 -7.33 -23.54
CA GLY A 57 -2.50 -6.72 -23.88
C GLY A 57 -3.69 -7.57 -23.42
N PRO A 58 -4.92 -6.97 -23.45
CA PRO A 58 -6.14 -7.59 -22.93
C PRO A 58 -6.77 -8.57 -23.96
N GLY A 59 -6.11 -9.69 -24.21
CA GLY A 59 -6.59 -10.72 -25.13
C GLY A 59 -5.66 -11.93 -25.17
N ARG A 60 -6.18 -13.07 -25.65
CA ARG A 60 -5.41 -14.32 -25.77
C ARG A 60 -4.36 -14.27 -26.88
N ASP A 61 -4.57 -13.41 -27.87
CA ASP A 61 -3.69 -13.24 -29.03
C ASP A 61 -2.46 -12.37 -28.73
N TYR A 62 -2.48 -11.64 -27.60
CA TYR A 62 -1.32 -10.88 -27.17
C TYR A 62 -0.23 -11.79 -26.61
N ALA A 63 1.02 -11.43 -26.87
CA ALA A 63 2.17 -12.18 -26.41
C ALA A 63 2.21 -12.28 -24.88
N VAL A 64 2.77 -13.39 -24.38
CA VAL A 64 3.04 -13.60 -22.97
C VAL A 64 4.35 -12.87 -22.63
N ALA A 65 4.27 -11.92 -21.70
CA ALA A 65 5.42 -11.19 -21.20
C ALA A 65 6.08 -11.94 -20.04
N TRP A 66 5.28 -12.58 -19.18
CA TRP A 66 5.74 -13.30 -17.99
C TRP A 66 4.81 -14.45 -17.65
N MET A 67 5.30 -15.43 -16.90
CA MET A 67 4.47 -16.53 -16.38
C MET A 67 4.73 -16.69 -14.89
N TYR A 68 3.69 -16.49 -14.08
CA TYR A 68 3.71 -16.81 -12.67
C TYR A 68 3.46 -18.29 -12.47
N THR A 69 4.26 -18.93 -11.62
CA THR A 69 4.23 -20.38 -11.36
C THR A 69 3.82 -20.71 -9.93
N ARG A 70 3.21 -19.76 -9.22
CA ARG A 70 2.78 -19.91 -7.83
C ARG A 70 1.43 -19.23 -7.61
N SER A 71 0.50 -19.90 -6.98
CA SER A 71 -0.74 -19.29 -6.49
C SER A 71 -0.48 -18.39 -5.27
N GLY A 72 -1.43 -17.51 -4.97
CA GLY A 72 -1.34 -16.61 -3.82
C GLY A 72 -0.44 -15.39 -4.03
N VAL A 73 0.24 -15.22 -5.17
CA VAL A 73 1.02 -14.00 -5.45
C VAL A 73 0.05 -12.81 -5.45
N PRO A 74 0.27 -11.79 -4.59
CA PRO A 74 -0.57 -10.59 -4.60
C PRO A 74 -0.35 -9.80 -5.89
N MET A 75 -1.40 -9.14 -6.35
CA MET A 75 -1.43 -8.30 -7.55
C MET A 75 -2.26 -7.07 -7.26
N GLU A 76 -1.82 -5.92 -7.75
CA GLU A 76 -2.64 -4.71 -7.73
C GLU A 76 -3.34 -4.55 -9.08
N ILE A 77 -4.68 -4.59 -9.11
CA ILE A 77 -5.44 -4.25 -10.32
C ILE A 77 -5.48 -2.73 -10.46
N ILE A 78 -4.92 -2.24 -11.57
CA ILE A 78 -4.84 -0.80 -11.86
C ILE A 78 -5.79 -0.37 -12.98
N GLN A 79 -6.28 -1.33 -13.79
CA GLN A 79 -7.21 -1.06 -14.88
C GLN A 79 -8.04 -2.31 -15.19
N GLU A 80 -9.25 -2.11 -15.71
CA GLU A 80 -10.13 -3.17 -16.22
C GLU A 80 -10.46 -2.93 -17.69
N TYR A 81 -10.48 -4.00 -18.46
CA TYR A 81 -10.96 -4.01 -19.83
C TYR A 81 -11.68 -5.33 -20.08
N ASP A 82 -12.99 -5.29 -20.26
CA ASP A 82 -13.83 -6.49 -20.42
C ASP A 82 -13.54 -7.54 -19.32
N ASN A 83 -13.14 -8.74 -19.69
CA ASN A 83 -12.77 -9.82 -18.78
C ASN A 83 -11.29 -9.80 -18.37
N TRP A 84 -10.53 -8.79 -18.74
CA TRP A 84 -9.12 -8.65 -18.46
C TRP A 84 -8.86 -7.61 -17.38
N ARG A 85 -7.84 -7.87 -16.59
CA ARG A 85 -7.36 -6.97 -15.53
C ARG A 85 -5.91 -6.61 -15.81
N ARG A 86 -5.62 -5.32 -15.95
CA ARG A 86 -4.24 -4.85 -15.93
C ARG A 86 -3.80 -4.86 -14.50
N VAL A 87 -2.75 -5.63 -14.26
CA VAL A 87 -2.20 -5.81 -12.91
C VAL A 87 -0.78 -5.30 -12.85
N ARG A 88 -0.34 -4.97 -11.64
CA ARG A 88 1.03 -4.65 -11.30
C ARG A 88 1.46 -5.55 -10.14
N ASP A 89 2.68 -6.12 -10.21
CA ASP A 89 3.27 -6.89 -9.13
C ASP A 89 4.14 -6.02 -8.21
N ALA A 90 4.77 -6.66 -7.21
CA ALA A 90 5.61 -5.97 -6.22
C ALA A 90 6.88 -5.36 -6.80
N ASP A 91 7.36 -5.86 -7.94
CA ASP A 91 8.53 -5.36 -8.65
C ASP A 91 8.17 -4.24 -9.65
N GLY A 92 6.87 -3.90 -9.76
CA GLY A 92 6.37 -2.91 -10.69
C GLY A 92 6.12 -3.44 -12.10
N THR A 93 6.22 -4.76 -12.34
CA THR A 93 5.91 -5.38 -13.64
C THR A 93 4.42 -5.29 -13.90
N GLU A 94 4.03 -4.76 -15.07
CA GLU A 94 2.65 -4.61 -15.46
C GLU A 94 2.27 -5.48 -16.64
N GLY A 95 1.01 -5.91 -16.66
CA GLY A 95 0.43 -6.66 -17.79
C GLY A 95 -1.01 -7.08 -17.53
N TRP A 96 -1.52 -7.92 -18.38
CA TRP A 96 -2.93 -8.31 -18.38
C TRP A 96 -3.12 -9.77 -17.99
N ILE A 97 -4.03 -10.00 -17.04
CA ILE A 97 -4.46 -11.31 -16.59
C ILE A 97 -5.98 -11.43 -16.76
N TYR A 98 -6.44 -12.61 -17.19
CA TYR A 98 -7.86 -12.90 -17.28
C TYR A 98 -8.47 -13.00 -15.88
N GLN A 99 -9.61 -12.35 -15.65
CA GLN A 99 -10.20 -12.18 -14.31
C GLN A 99 -10.43 -13.47 -13.53
N SER A 100 -10.79 -14.59 -14.20
CA SER A 100 -11.07 -15.86 -13.52
C SER A 100 -9.81 -16.53 -12.92
N LEU A 101 -8.61 -16.04 -13.29
CA LEU A 101 -7.32 -16.47 -12.74
C LEU A 101 -6.91 -15.68 -11.49
N LEU A 102 -7.72 -14.70 -11.10
CA LEU A 102 -7.55 -13.87 -9.92
C LEU A 102 -8.58 -14.22 -8.84
N SER A 103 -8.25 -13.95 -7.61
CA SER A 103 -9.08 -14.16 -6.43
C SER A 103 -9.11 -12.88 -5.59
N GLY A 104 -10.26 -12.57 -4.99
CA GLY A 104 -10.38 -11.49 -4.01
C GLY A 104 -9.66 -11.77 -2.68
N ARG A 105 -9.18 -13.01 -2.45
CA ARG A 105 -8.44 -13.35 -1.23
C ARG A 105 -7.23 -12.42 -1.08
N ARG A 106 -7.12 -11.83 0.09
CA ARG A 106 -6.04 -10.88 0.39
C ARG A 106 -4.77 -11.65 0.77
N THR A 107 -3.72 -11.39 0.02
CA THR A 107 -2.36 -11.85 0.32
C THR A 107 -1.41 -10.68 0.28
N GLY A 108 -0.23 -10.83 0.90
CA GLY A 108 0.82 -9.84 0.88
C GLY A 108 2.18 -10.49 0.71
N ILE A 109 3.18 -9.69 0.37
CA ILE A 109 4.59 -10.08 0.35
C ILE A 109 5.29 -9.31 1.47
N ALA A 110 5.97 -10.03 2.34
CA ALA A 110 6.77 -9.45 3.41
C ALA A 110 7.96 -8.69 2.80
N ALA A 111 8.00 -7.39 2.99
CA ALA A 111 9.03 -6.42 2.59
C ALA A 111 9.83 -6.81 1.34
N PRO A 112 9.22 -6.91 0.13
CA PRO A 112 9.91 -7.36 -1.09
C PRO A 112 11.06 -6.43 -1.50
N TRP A 113 11.10 -5.20 -1.00
CA TRP A 113 12.19 -4.24 -1.21
C TRP A 113 13.44 -4.49 -0.35
N LYS A 114 13.37 -5.36 0.66
CA LYS A 114 14.52 -5.78 1.45
C LYS A 114 15.22 -6.97 0.78
N ARG A 115 16.51 -7.14 1.05
CA ARG A 115 17.30 -8.28 0.55
C ARG A 115 17.45 -9.32 1.64
N ALA A 116 17.14 -10.57 1.34
CA ALA A 116 17.28 -11.67 2.28
C ALA A 116 18.73 -11.96 2.70
N SER A 117 19.72 -11.49 1.90
CA SER A 117 21.15 -11.73 2.16
C SER A 117 21.78 -10.78 3.21
N GLU A 118 21.04 -9.78 3.69
CA GLU A 118 21.54 -8.85 4.69
C GLU A 118 21.13 -9.31 6.08
N THR A 119 22.09 -9.32 7.01
CA THR A 119 21.86 -9.63 8.43
C THR A 119 20.81 -8.64 9.00
N ASP A 120 19.83 -9.13 9.75
CA ASP A 120 18.74 -8.37 10.39
C ASP A 120 17.61 -7.86 9.46
N ASN A 121 17.47 -8.37 8.23
CA ASN A 121 16.38 -7.98 7.33
C ASN A 121 15.07 -8.79 7.52
N PHE A 122 14.99 -9.64 8.53
CA PHE A 122 13.78 -10.41 8.82
C PHE A 122 12.61 -9.48 9.20
N ILE A 123 11.43 -9.86 8.74
CA ILE A 123 10.16 -9.19 9.08
C ILE A 123 9.57 -9.91 10.29
N LYS A 124 9.35 -9.17 11.35
CA LYS A 124 8.87 -9.71 12.63
C LYS A 124 7.36 -9.85 12.61
N MET A 125 6.87 -11.05 12.92
CA MET A 125 5.48 -11.29 13.25
C MET A 125 5.31 -11.22 14.77
N HIS A 126 4.44 -10.36 15.22
CA HIS A 126 4.15 -10.10 16.63
C HIS A 126 2.87 -10.82 17.07
N ARG A 127 2.78 -11.18 18.34
CA ARG A 127 1.55 -11.78 18.90
C ARG A 127 0.38 -10.81 18.91
N GLU A 128 0.65 -9.52 19.04
CA GLU A 128 -0.34 -8.45 19.09
C GLU A 128 0.11 -7.30 18.17
N ALA A 129 -0.83 -6.45 17.74
CA ALA A 129 -0.62 -5.31 16.85
C ALA A 129 0.19 -4.17 17.51
N ARG A 130 1.39 -4.47 18.00
CA ARG A 130 2.31 -3.51 18.64
C ARG A 130 3.75 -4.00 18.63
N ALA A 131 4.71 -3.10 18.48
CA ALA A 131 6.13 -3.40 18.31
C ALA A 131 6.81 -4.05 19.54
N ASN A 132 6.29 -3.81 20.74
CA ASN A 132 6.84 -4.39 21.99
C ASN A 132 6.14 -5.70 22.40
N SER A 133 5.29 -6.28 21.54
CA SER A 133 4.70 -7.59 21.75
C SER A 133 5.70 -8.70 21.44
N ASN A 134 5.47 -9.89 22.00
CA ASN A 134 6.31 -11.06 21.73
C ASN A 134 6.31 -11.40 20.23
N ILE A 135 7.50 -11.69 19.70
CA ILE A 135 7.68 -12.19 18.36
C ILE A 135 7.23 -13.67 18.32
N VAL A 136 6.37 -14.03 17.37
CA VAL A 136 5.86 -15.39 17.16
C VAL A 136 6.52 -16.06 15.96
N ALA A 137 7.01 -15.29 14.98
CA ALA A 137 7.80 -15.75 13.84
C ALA A 137 8.63 -14.60 13.26
N GLU A 138 9.66 -14.99 12.51
CA GLU A 138 10.44 -14.08 11.68
C GLU A 138 10.37 -14.57 10.23
N LEU A 139 10.02 -13.67 9.31
CA LEU A 139 9.86 -13.97 7.90
C LEU A 139 11.03 -13.43 7.10
N GLU A 140 11.49 -14.21 6.12
CA GLU A 140 12.39 -13.67 5.10
C GLU A 140 11.67 -12.68 4.20
N PRO A 141 12.38 -11.65 3.68
CA PRO A 141 11.84 -10.81 2.62
C PRO A 141 11.36 -11.64 1.43
N GLY A 142 10.21 -11.25 0.85
CA GLY A 142 9.62 -11.96 -0.27
C GLY A 142 8.68 -13.11 0.10
N VAL A 143 8.55 -13.47 1.39
CA VAL A 143 7.59 -14.49 1.83
C VAL A 143 6.17 -13.99 1.58
N ILE A 144 5.35 -14.84 0.94
CA ILE A 144 3.92 -14.57 0.74
C ILE A 144 3.16 -14.98 2.00
N VAL A 145 2.34 -14.07 2.49
CA VAL A 145 1.45 -14.26 3.65
C VAL A 145 -0.02 -14.15 3.22
N THR A 146 -0.90 -14.88 3.88
CA THR A 146 -2.35 -14.66 3.78
C THR A 146 -2.74 -13.61 4.80
N MET A 147 -3.33 -12.50 4.37
CA MET A 147 -3.78 -11.44 5.26
C MET A 147 -5.20 -11.73 5.73
N ILE A 148 -5.43 -11.60 7.03
CA ILE A 148 -6.72 -11.83 7.69
C ILE A 148 -7.43 -10.50 7.93
N GLU A 149 -6.74 -9.55 8.54
CA GLU A 149 -7.24 -8.19 8.73
C GLU A 149 -6.10 -7.17 8.79
N CYS A 150 -6.40 -5.92 8.48
CA CYS A 150 -5.50 -4.78 8.71
C CYS A 150 -6.27 -3.68 9.44
N ASN A 151 -5.59 -2.96 10.36
CA ASN A 151 -6.18 -1.89 11.14
C ASN A 151 -5.65 -0.49 10.79
N GLY A 152 -4.85 -0.39 9.72
CA GLY A 152 -4.22 0.85 9.26
C GLY A 152 -2.74 0.97 9.61
N ASP A 153 -2.29 0.35 10.71
CA ASP A 153 -0.88 0.32 11.14
C ASP A 153 -0.29 -1.09 11.10
N TRP A 154 -1.10 -2.10 11.36
CA TRP A 154 -0.74 -3.50 11.46
C TRP A 154 -1.68 -4.38 10.65
N CYS A 155 -1.15 -5.48 10.11
CA CYS A 155 -1.93 -6.52 9.48
C CYS A 155 -1.74 -7.85 10.20
N GLU A 156 -2.85 -8.50 10.58
CA GLU A 156 -2.84 -9.90 11.00
C GLU A 156 -2.69 -10.77 9.77
N ALA A 157 -1.72 -11.67 9.80
CA ALA A 157 -1.41 -12.53 8.68
C ALA A 157 -1.04 -13.95 9.14
N GLU A 158 -1.22 -14.90 8.23
CA GLU A 158 -0.81 -16.29 8.40
C GLU A 158 0.31 -16.62 7.42
N ALA A 159 1.37 -17.23 7.93
CA ALA A 159 2.48 -17.77 7.16
C ALA A 159 2.88 -19.15 7.70
N SER A 160 2.85 -20.19 6.86
CA SER A 160 3.27 -21.56 7.22
C SER A 160 2.61 -22.09 8.51
N GLY A 161 1.33 -21.76 8.74
CA GLY A 161 0.56 -22.21 9.91
C GLY A 161 0.78 -21.37 11.16
N VAL A 162 1.57 -20.30 11.10
CA VAL A 162 1.74 -19.34 12.20
C VAL A 162 0.95 -18.07 11.89
N THR A 163 0.12 -17.64 12.83
CA THR A 163 -0.62 -16.38 12.74
C THR A 163 0.01 -15.33 13.65
N GLY A 164 0.10 -14.10 13.17
CA GLY A 164 0.63 -12.98 13.93
C GLY A 164 0.47 -11.65 13.19
N TRP A 165 0.87 -10.58 13.83
CA TRP A 165 0.75 -9.21 13.36
C TRP A 165 2.07 -8.70 12.78
N ILE A 166 2.00 -8.15 11.58
CA ILE A 166 3.13 -7.54 10.86
C ILE A 166 2.82 -6.06 10.70
N ALA A 167 3.81 -5.18 10.87
CA ALA A 167 3.64 -3.76 10.59
C ALA A 167 3.24 -3.55 9.12
N GLN A 168 2.21 -2.77 8.87
CA GLN A 168 1.63 -2.63 7.52
C GLN A 168 2.63 -2.07 6.52
N ASN A 169 3.55 -1.22 6.96
CA ASN A 169 4.63 -0.68 6.13
C ASN A 169 5.72 -1.71 5.77
N GLU A 170 5.65 -2.94 6.30
CA GLU A 170 6.52 -4.06 5.94
C GLU A 170 5.81 -5.10 5.06
N ILE A 171 4.63 -4.79 4.51
CA ILE A 171 3.88 -5.67 3.62
C ILE A 171 3.54 -4.93 2.32
N TRP A 172 3.80 -5.57 1.19
CA TRP A 172 3.19 -5.19 -0.08
C TRP A 172 1.93 -6.03 -0.32
N GLY A 173 0.79 -5.41 -0.55
CA GLY A 173 -0.52 -6.07 -0.66
C GLY A 173 -1.63 -5.36 0.13
N ALA A 174 -1.27 -4.31 0.87
CA ALA A 174 -2.18 -3.37 1.52
C ALA A 174 -1.72 -1.94 1.26
N TYR A 175 -2.67 -1.00 1.13
CA TYR A 175 -2.34 0.41 1.01
C TYR A 175 -1.98 1.00 2.38
N PRO A 176 -1.09 2.01 2.44
CA PRO A 176 -0.80 2.70 3.70
C PRO A 176 -2.08 3.21 4.36
N GLY A 177 -2.31 2.83 5.62
CA GLY A 177 -3.51 3.21 6.37
C GLY A 177 -4.78 2.44 5.98
N GLU A 178 -4.71 1.45 5.10
CA GLU A 178 -5.87 0.64 4.75
C GLU A 178 -6.30 -0.23 5.94
N ALA A 179 -7.60 -0.18 6.26
CA ALA A 179 -8.21 -1.08 7.22
C ALA A 179 -9.22 -1.98 6.51
N PHE A 180 -9.13 -3.28 6.74
CA PHE A 180 -10.08 -4.28 6.24
C PHE A 180 -10.10 -5.52 7.15
N LYS A 181 -11.15 -6.30 6.99
CA LYS A 181 -11.29 -7.64 7.59
C LYS A 181 -11.85 -8.58 6.53
N ASP A 182 -11.17 -9.72 6.30
CA ASP A 182 -11.53 -10.75 5.31
C ASP A 182 -12.51 -11.76 5.89
#